data_f3aa2d7627896e76bb9be08dc20cb1bf
#
_entry.id   f3aa2d7627896e76bb9be08dc20cb1bf
#
_cell.length_a   1.000
_cell.length_b   1.000
_cell.length_c   1.000
_cell.angle_alpha   90.00
_cell.angle_beta   90.00
_cell.angle_gamma   90.00
#
_symmetry.space_group_name_H-M   'P 1'
#
loop_
_entity.id
_entity.type
_entity.pdbx_description
1 polymer ?
#
loop_
_entity_poly.entity_id
_entity_poly.type
_entity_poly.pdbx_seq_one_letter_code
_entity_poly.pdbx_strand_id
1 'polypeptide(L)'
;MKKQILSIIFILSLSFSSSQLISYEAIWVNDGMEEDYISVEELWSEVKKQAIADDIQDFWVVFKVEKDSTNAESMKKPDYIVFNGFKDDEQRKKQTNWKELAMKVYKGKMSKRKFEKAWEKTPTVRKETRNFWLKD
;
A
#
# COMPACT_ATOMS: atom_id res chain seq x y z
N MET A 1 -26.50 7.30 12.80
CA MET A 1 -25.04 7.02 12.81
C MET A 1 -24.63 6.49 11.44
N LYS A 2 -23.85 7.24 10.69
CA LYS A 2 -23.23 6.70 9.48
C LYS A 2 -22.10 5.76 9.91
N LYS A 3 -22.23 4.48 9.59
CA LYS A 3 -21.15 3.52 9.78
C LYS A 3 -19.98 3.94 8.87
N GLN A 4 -18.81 4.11 9.45
CA GLN A 4 -17.60 4.29 8.65
C GLN A 4 -17.27 2.96 7.97
N ILE A 5 -17.54 2.87 6.70
CA ILE A 5 -17.24 1.70 5.89
C ILE A 5 -15.84 1.88 5.30
N LEU A 6 -14.93 0.99 5.66
CA LEU A 6 -13.66 0.86 4.97
C LEU A 6 -13.92 0.05 3.69
N SER A 7 -13.74 0.68 2.55
CA SER A 7 -13.80 -0.02 1.26
C SER A 7 -12.48 -0.71 1.00
N ILE A 8 -12.52 -2.00 0.76
CA ILE A 8 -11.34 -2.79 0.40
C ILE A 8 -11.05 -2.55 -1.09
N ILE A 9 -9.85 -2.07 -1.38
CA ILE A 9 -9.41 -1.80 -2.76
C ILE A 9 -8.58 -2.96 -3.30
N PHE A 10 -7.62 -3.44 -2.51
CA PHE A 10 -6.74 -4.54 -2.90
C PHE A 10 -6.53 -5.50 -1.73
N ILE A 11 -6.78 -6.78 -1.96
CA ILE A 11 -6.45 -7.87 -1.04
C ILE A 11 -5.56 -8.85 -1.79
N LEU A 12 -4.32 -8.99 -1.36
CA LEU A 12 -3.32 -9.86 -2.00
C LEU A 12 -3.05 -11.16 -1.28
N SER A 13 -3.52 -11.32 -0.04
CA SER A 13 -3.48 -12.58 0.67
C SER A 13 -4.51 -12.60 1.78
N LEU A 14 -5.13 -13.74 2.01
CA LEU A 14 -6.10 -13.97 3.08
C LEU A 14 -5.55 -14.87 4.21
N SER A 15 -4.27 -15.21 4.17
CA SER A 15 -3.65 -16.05 5.20
C SER A 15 -3.35 -15.24 6.46
N PHE A 16 -4.38 -14.93 7.25
CA PHE A 16 -4.22 -14.20 8.52
C PHE A 16 -3.68 -15.05 9.66
N SER A 17 -3.49 -16.37 9.46
CA SER A 17 -3.32 -17.33 10.57
C SER A 17 -1.96 -17.29 11.27
N SER A 18 -0.96 -16.55 10.78
CA SER A 18 0.38 -16.55 11.35
C SER A 18 1.13 -15.22 11.31
N SER A 19 0.51 -14.14 10.83
CA SER A 19 1.15 -12.82 10.81
C SER A 19 1.29 -12.28 12.23
N GLN A 20 2.52 -12.24 12.73
CA GLN A 20 2.84 -11.75 14.06
C GLN A 20 3.23 -10.29 14.10
N LEU A 21 3.59 -9.71 12.96
CA LEU A 21 4.02 -8.34 12.84
C LEU A 21 3.23 -7.65 11.74
N ILE A 22 2.58 -6.57 12.10
CA ILE A 22 1.81 -5.77 11.16
C ILE A 22 2.27 -4.32 11.27
N SER A 23 2.62 -3.72 10.14
CA SER A 23 2.71 -2.27 10.04
C SER A 23 1.51 -1.73 9.28
N TYR A 24 1.13 -0.51 9.59
CA TYR A 24 0.20 0.20 8.73
C TYR A 24 0.70 1.61 8.42
N GLU A 25 0.36 2.04 7.22
CA GLU A 25 0.62 3.37 6.72
C GLU A 25 -0.71 4.12 6.60
N ALA A 26 -0.86 5.21 7.35
CA ALA A 26 -1.96 6.15 7.14
C ALA A 26 -1.52 7.17 6.08
N ILE A 27 -2.30 7.30 5.01
CA ILE A 27 -1.91 8.05 3.82
C ILE A 27 -2.91 9.17 3.53
N TRP A 28 -2.40 10.39 3.41
CA TRP A 28 -3.11 11.55 2.88
C TRP A 28 -2.63 11.80 1.45
N VAL A 29 -3.55 11.81 0.52
CA VAL A 29 -3.29 12.02 -0.90
C VAL A 29 -3.27 13.52 -1.20
N ASN A 30 -2.40 13.94 -2.11
CA ASN A 30 -2.40 15.31 -2.60
C ASN A 30 -3.74 15.65 -3.29
N ASP A 31 -4.19 16.87 -3.12
CA ASP A 31 -5.44 17.34 -3.69
C ASP A 31 -5.48 17.12 -5.21
N GLY A 32 -6.57 16.54 -5.71
CA GLY A 32 -6.75 16.24 -7.12
C GLY A 32 -5.94 15.05 -7.67
N MET A 33 -5.18 14.34 -6.83
CA MET A 33 -4.30 13.24 -7.25
C MET A 33 -4.82 11.85 -6.86
N GLU A 34 -6.11 11.71 -6.54
CA GLU A 34 -6.64 10.41 -6.11
C GLU A 34 -6.53 9.33 -7.19
N GLU A 35 -6.84 9.65 -8.45
CA GLU A 35 -6.70 8.70 -9.56
C GLU A 35 -5.24 8.30 -9.78
N ASP A 36 -4.32 9.25 -9.66
CA ASP A 36 -2.89 8.97 -9.74
C ASP A 36 -2.42 8.09 -8.59
N TYR A 37 -2.93 8.33 -7.37
CA TYR A 37 -2.65 7.49 -6.22
C TYR A 37 -3.12 6.04 -6.44
N ILE A 38 -4.34 5.85 -6.93
CA ILE A 38 -4.88 4.52 -7.25
C ILE A 38 -3.99 3.82 -8.30
N SER A 39 -3.57 4.53 -9.34
CA SER A 39 -2.66 3.97 -10.35
C SER A 39 -1.32 3.53 -9.76
N VAL A 40 -0.79 4.28 -8.78
CA VAL A 40 0.42 3.91 -8.06
C VAL A 40 0.20 2.65 -7.20
N GLU A 41 -0.94 2.54 -6.52
CA GLU A 41 -1.26 1.36 -5.73
C GLU A 41 -1.52 0.12 -6.60
N GLU A 42 -2.09 0.29 -7.79
CA GLU A 42 -2.20 -0.78 -8.79
C GLU A 42 -0.82 -1.29 -9.22
N LEU A 43 0.12 -0.39 -9.47
CA LEU A 43 1.51 -0.78 -9.75
C LEU A 43 2.10 -1.57 -8.57
N TRP A 44 1.94 -1.09 -7.36
CA TRP A 44 2.41 -1.76 -6.15
C TRP A 44 1.73 -3.11 -5.91
N SER A 45 0.48 -3.29 -6.30
CA SER A 45 -0.25 -4.55 -6.10
C SER A 45 0.46 -5.73 -6.76
N GLU A 46 0.95 -5.57 -7.99
CA GLU A 46 1.69 -6.61 -8.69
C GLU A 46 3.07 -6.86 -8.06
N VAL A 47 3.74 -5.80 -7.60
CA VAL A 47 5.03 -5.92 -6.92
C VAL A 47 4.88 -6.63 -5.58
N LYS A 48 3.85 -6.28 -4.80
CA LYS A 48 3.56 -6.92 -3.51
C LYS A 48 3.13 -8.38 -3.67
N LYS A 49 2.37 -8.70 -4.72
CA LYS A 49 2.04 -10.07 -5.06
C LYS A 49 3.30 -10.93 -5.28
N GLN A 50 4.28 -10.39 -5.99
CA GLN A 50 5.56 -11.07 -6.17
C GLN A 50 6.36 -11.17 -4.85
N ALA A 51 6.36 -10.11 -4.04
CA ALA A 51 7.03 -10.13 -2.74
C ALA A 51 6.45 -11.20 -1.80
N ILE A 52 5.14 -11.40 -1.83
CA ILE A 52 4.48 -12.46 -1.06
C ILE A 52 4.89 -13.84 -1.60
N ALA A 53 4.91 -14.03 -2.90
CA ALA A 53 5.35 -15.27 -3.54
C ALA A 53 6.83 -15.60 -3.23
N ASP A 54 7.66 -14.59 -3.09
CA ASP A 54 9.10 -14.70 -2.78
C ASP A 54 9.41 -14.75 -1.27
N ASP A 55 8.40 -14.89 -0.41
CA ASP A 55 8.54 -14.92 1.05
C ASP A 55 9.24 -13.68 1.65
N ILE A 56 9.07 -12.54 1.02
CA ILE A 56 9.56 -11.23 1.49
C ILE A 56 8.56 -10.60 2.45
N GLN A 57 7.28 -10.86 2.25
CA GLN A 57 6.16 -10.31 2.98
C GLN A 57 5.05 -11.37 3.08
N ASP A 58 4.19 -11.28 4.09
CA ASP A 58 3.12 -12.25 4.31
C ASP A 58 1.79 -11.81 3.67
N PHE A 59 1.41 -10.56 3.89
CA PHE A 59 0.26 -9.97 3.21
C PHE A 59 0.42 -8.47 2.98
N TRP A 60 -0.40 -7.94 2.08
CA TRP A 60 -0.55 -6.52 1.81
C TRP A 60 -1.99 -6.22 1.45
N VAL A 61 -2.54 -5.15 2.01
CA VAL A 61 -3.92 -4.74 1.72
C VAL A 61 -4.05 -3.22 1.82
N VAL A 62 -4.83 -2.63 0.93
CA VAL A 62 -5.16 -1.21 0.91
C VAL A 62 -6.64 -1.01 1.16
N PHE A 63 -6.94 -0.12 2.10
CA PHE A 63 -8.30 0.31 2.41
C PHE A 63 -8.49 1.79 2.08
N LYS A 64 -9.59 2.12 1.46
CA LYS A 64 -10.06 3.51 1.38
C LYS A 64 -10.80 3.86 2.66
N VAL A 65 -10.48 5.01 3.24
CA VAL A 65 -11.19 5.53 4.41
C VAL A 65 -12.37 6.36 3.93
N GLU A 66 -13.57 5.98 4.36
CA GLU A 66 -14.76 6.78 4.06
C GLU A 66 -14.80 8.02 4.95
N LYS A 67 -15.02 9.17 4.34
CA LYS A 67 -15.07 10.46 5.01
C LYS A 67 -16.46 11.08 4.91
N ASP A 68 -16.89 11.74 5.97
CA ASP A 68 -18.08 12.57 5.96
C ASP A 68 -17.68 14.01 5.62
N SER A 69 -18.02 14.47 4.43
CA SER A 69 -17.68 15.82 3.93
C SER A 69 -18.36 16.95 4.74
N THR A 70 -19.38 16.63 5.54
CA THR A 70 -20.08 17.59 6.42
C THR A 70 -19.43 17.72 7.80
N ASN A 71 -18.42 16.87 8.11
CA ASN A 71 -17.76 16.82 9.41
C ASN A 71 -16.27 17.15 9.25
N ALA A 72 -15.84 18.29 9.79
CA ALA A 72 -14.46 18.75 9.70
C ALA A 72 -13.44 17.76 10.31
N GLU A 73 -13.76 17.08 11.40
CA GLU A 73 -12.89 16.07 12.01
C GLU A 73 -12.80 14.81 11.14
N SER A 74 -13.88 14.41 10.47
CA SER A 74 -13.88 13.32 9.51
C SER A 74 -12.97 13.62 8.33
N MET A 75 -12.93 14.86 7.87
CA MET A 75 -12.10 15.29 6.74
C MET A 75 -10.59 15.31 7.05
N LYS A 76 -10.21 15.32 8.33
CA LYS A 76 -8.79 15.23 8.76
C LYS A 76 -8.24 13.80 8.79
N LYS A 77 -9.10 12.79 8.67
CA LYS A 77 -8.68 11.38 8.63
C LYS A 77 -7.83 11.12 7.39
N PRO A 78 -6.99 10.09 7.42
CA PRO A 78 -6.28 9.65 6.20
C PRO A 78 -7.27 9.27 5.09
N ASP A 79 -6.83 9.37 3.85
CA ASP A 79 -7.61 8.94 2.69
C ASP A 79 -7.56 7.42 2.50
N TYR A 80 -6.41 6.83 2.82
CA TYR A 80 -6.14 5.40 2.68
C TYR A 80 -5.35 4.87 3.85
N ILE A 81 -5.51 3.58 4.11
CA ILE A 81 -4.68 2.83 5.05
C ILE A 81 -4.14 1.59 4.34
N VAL A 82 -2.83 1.41 4.41
CA VAL A 82 -2.13 0.24 3.87
C VAL A 82 -1.62 -0.60 5.02
N PHE A 83 -1.97 -1.88 5.03
CA PHE A 83 -1.42 -2.86 5.97
C PHE A 83 -0.36 -3.72 5.29
N ASN A 84 0.77 -3.90 5.98
CA ASN A 84 1.84 -4.81 5.60
C ASN A 84 2.01 -5.85 6.70
N GLY A 85 1.88 -7.11 6.36
CA GLY A 85 2.05 -8.22 7.31
C GLY A 85 3.33 -8.99 7.07
N PHE A 86 3.97 -9.42 8.17
CA PHE A 86 5.18 -10.24 8.19
C PHE A 86 5.00 -11.38 9.18
N LYS A 87 5.49 -12.57 8.84
CA LYS A 87 5.43 -13.76 9.70
C LYS A 87 6.18 -13.55 11.01
N ASP A 88 7.35 -12.93 10.90
CA ASP A 88 8.30 -12.76 12.00
C ASP A 88 9.29 -11.62 11.72
N ASP A 89 10.15 -11.38 12.66
CA ASP A 89 11.20 -10.37 12.61
C ASP A 89 12.25 -10.65 11.53
N GLU A 90 12.51 -11.92 11.24
CA GLU A 90 13.45 -12.32 10.20
C GLU A 90 12.94 -11.89 8.81
N GLN A 91 11.69 -12.21 8.50
CA GLN A 91 11.06 -11.77 7.24
C GLN A 91 11.01 -10.24 7.14
N ARG A 92 10.61 -9.56 8.23
CA ARG A 92 10.54 -8.09 8.28
C ARG A 92 11.89 -7.41 8.01
N LYS A 93 12.98 -8.00 8.47
CA LYS A 93 14.34 -7.45 8.31
C LYS A 93 14.97 -7.73 6.96
N LYS A 94 14.34 -8.52 6.11
CA LYS A 94 14.84 -8.73 4.74
C LYS A 94 14.98 -7.39 4.03
N GLN A 95 16.19 -7.09 3.59
CA GLN A 95 16.44 -5.90 2.79
C GLN A 95 16.04 -6.19 1.34
N THR A 96 15.07 -5.44 0.83
CA THR A 96 14.55 -5.61 -0.52
C THR A 96 14.80 -4.36 -1.34
N ASN A 97 15.44 -4.53 -2.48
CA ASN A 97 15.47 -3.48 -3.49
C ASN A 97 14.13 -3.47 -4.25
N TRP A 98 13.20 -2.68 -3.77
CA TRP A 98 11.84 -2.59 -4.31
C TRP A 98 11.78 -2.17 -5.77
N LYS A 99 12.67 -1.25 -6.19
CA LYS A 99 12.74 -0.82 -7.58
C LYS A 99 13.18 -1.96 -8.50
N GLU A 100 14.18 -2.71 -8.09
CA GLU A 100 14.67 -3.87 -8.84
C GLU A 100 13.59 -4.96 -8.95
N LEU A 101 12.90 -5.26 -7.86
CA LEU A 101 11.78 -6.20 -7.85
C LEU A 101 10.66 -5.74 -8.79
N ALA A 102 10.29 -4.47 -8.72
CA ALA A 102 9.27 -3.88 -9.59
C ALA A 102 9.68 -3.93 -11.07
N MET A 103 10.93 -3.61 -11.39
CA MET A 103 11.45 -3.74 -12.76
C MET A 103 11.36 -5.18 -13.29
N LYS A 104 11.65 -6.15 -12.45
CA LYS A 104 11.56 -7.58 -12.76
C LYS A 104 10.12 -8.00 -13.05
N VAL A 105 9.17 -7.57 -12.19
CA VAL A 105 7.73 -7.85 -12.33
C VAL A 105 7.17 -7.27 -13.63
N TYR A 106 7.56 -6.06 -13.99
CA TYR A 106 7.05 -5.36 -15.17
C TYR A 106 7.84 -5.61 -16.46
N LYS A 107 8.93 -6.37 -16.39
CA LYS A 107 9.67 -6.76 -17.58
C LYS A 107 8.77 -7.52 -18.57
N GLY A 108 8.68 -7.00 -19.80
CA GLY A 108 7.80 -7.54 -20.84
C GLY A 108 6.33 -7.11 -20.75
N LYS A 109 5.91 -6.45 -19.67
CA LYS A 109 4.54 -5.93 -19.47
C LYS A 109 4.43 -4.45 -19.81
N MET A 110 5.50 -3.69 -19.62
CA MET A 110 5.58 -2.28 -20.01
C MET A 110 7.02 -1.91 -20.42
N SER A 111 7.16 -0.85 -21.24
CA SER A 111 8.46 -0.35 -21.64
C SER A 111 9.22 0.22 -20.43
N LYS A 112 10.56 0.18 -20.48
CA LYS A 112 11.40 0.75 -19.43
C LYS A 112 11.06 2.24 -19.17
N ARG A 113 10.85 3.01 -20.23
CA ARG A 113 10.50 4.44 -20.13
C ARG A 113 9.16 4.65 -19.39
N LYS A 114 8.17 3.84 -19.70
CA LYS A 114 6.85 3.89 -19.05
C LYS A 114 6.96 3.50 -17.57
N PHE A 115 7.73 2.47 -17.27
CA PHE A 115 8.01 2.04 -15.89
C PHE A 115 8.70 3.16 -15.09
N GLU A 116 9.76 3.76 -15.62
CA GLU A 116 10.49 4.83 -14.90
C GLU A 116 9.58 6.01 -14.58
N LYS A 117 8.74 6.44 -15.53
CA LYS A 117 7.74 7.49 -15.28
C LYS A 117 6.75 7.14 -14.16
N ALA A 118 6.24 5.91 -14.18
CA ALA A 118 5.31 5.43 -13.16
C ALA A 118 6.00 5.35 -11.78
N TRP A 119 7.23 4.88 -11.75
CA TRP A 119 8.03 4.79 -10.53
C TRP A 119 8.31 6.16 -9.91
N GLU A 120 8.75 7.13 -10.72
CA GLU A 120 9.03 8.50 -10.29
C GLU A 120 7.78 9.21 -9.73
N LYS A 121 6.60 8.84 -10.20
CA LYS A 121 5.32 9.38 -9.73
C LYS A 121 4.96 8.91 -8.33
N THR A 122 5.44 7.74 -7.91
CA THR A 122 5.08 7.10 -6.65
C THR A 122 5.19 8.02 -5.41
N PRO A 123 6.30 8.76 -5.18
CA PRO A 123 6.39 9.63 -4.01
C PRO A 123 5.58 10.94 -4.15
N THR A 124 5.16 11.32 -5.36
CA THR A 124 4.55 12.64 -5.63
C THR A 124 3.06 12.69 -5.31
N VAL A 125 2.39 11.55 -5.23
CA VAL A 125 0.94 11.47 -5.02
C VAL A 125 0.53 11.60 -3.56
N ARG A 126 1.46 11.37 -2.63
CA ARG A 126 1.21 11.41 -1.18
C ARG A 126 1.57 12.77 -0.61
N LYS A 127 0.62 13.40 0.07
CA LYS A 127 0.82 14.62 0.84
C LYS A 127 1.53 14.32 2.15
N GLU A 128 1.09 13.28 2.84
CA GLU A 128 1.60 12.84 4.14
C GLU A 128 1.46 11.32 4.26
N THR A 129 2.42 10.70 4.92
CA THR A 129 2.37 9.29 5.32
C THR A 129 2.83 9.15 6.76
N ARG A 130 2.05 8.46 7.59
CA ARG A 130 2.42 8.11 8.96
C ARG A 130 2.45 6.60 9.10
N ASN A 131 3.57 6.09 9.61
CA ASN A 131 3.81 4.65 9.76
C ASN A 131 3.70 4.24 11.22
N PHE A 132 3.03 3.14 11.45
CA PHE A 132 2.84 2.57 12.79
C PHE A 132 3.09 1.06 12.76
N TRP A 133 3.61 0.54 13.87
CA TRP A 133 3.73 -0.89 14.10
C TRP A 133 2.68 -1.34 15.11
N LEU A 134 1.93 -2.37 14.75
CA LEU A 134 1.02 -3.06 15.66
C LEU A 134 1.79 -4.22 16.28
N LYS A 135 1.84 -4.25 17.60
CA LYS A 135 2.39 -5.36 18.39
C LYS A 135 1.26 -6.04 19.14
N ASP A 136 1.32 -7.37 19.19
CA ASP A 136 0.46 -8.16 20.07
C ASP A 136 0.77 -7.87 21.54
#